data_fac156ae27a4b759327319ba9b975135
#
_entry.id   fac156ae27a4b759327319ba9b975135
#
_cell.length_a   1.000
_cell.length_b   1.000
_cell.length_c   1.000
_cell.angle_alpha   90.00
_cell.angle_beta   90.00
_cell.angle_gamma   90.00
#
_symmetry.space_group_name_H-M   'P 1'
#
loop_
_entity.id
_entity.type
_entity.pdbx_description
1 polymer ?
#
loop_
_entity_poly.entity_id
_entity_poly.type
_entity_poly.pdbx_seq_one_letter_code
_entity_poly.pdbx_strand_id
1 'polypeptide(L)'
;MKKKIIYFPLLSITSFLLLFTICLNNTYSPFNSSNVLSNIYVLSSDTLAGRLAGSTENSMTGEIIKNRFIDSGLTTLNDDGNYSQSFNTICPVTTNTSPYLKIESNGEIEEELKYGVDFKEDMINFKNNTFTFSKADKVNSYLAYMEVTCSDGQFLIYVPKDNNFSFRSSFFSDFAKDAVIMVSNSAFEKISNSLNDGKEISIHIPFKEEEKTISNIVGVIKGSNPSLAPFVLTAHYDHLGKDGLGNTYSGALDNASGASFLLELSRSLSTYGKPERDIIFVALNAEEFGLLGSKAFAEANLFDIQDSKVINFDMIGSADYPISFMQGSKFKNTNSELLTSLKEVCDSNNVSYEVLYEDSSDHASFNNLNIDAVSFCHSDKTRIHTPSDTIDYIDSDAIDVVYSIVDEEIKDSCYSAFTRFVYSSQSLLWISIMLVILIAWGLFDKSKIITDKKGSIFFAIIALISIITSCIFYAKGYSNSIIVTLIFGFSIIIISIKNFKLISK
;
A
#
# COMPACT_ATOMS: atom_id res chain seq x y z
N MET A 1 32.82 -48.06 -14.32
CA MET A 1 31.80 -48.24 -13.26
C MET A 1 31.67 -46.98 -12.37
N LYS A 2 32.74 -46.52 -11.72
CA LYS A 2 32.69 -45.34 -10.81
C LYS A 2 32.09 -44.09 -11.41
N LYS A 3 32.39 -43.70 -12.66
CA LYS A 3 31.82 -42.51 -13.33
C LYS A 3 30.30 -42.61 -13.55
N LYS A 4 29.76 -43.80 -13.87
CA LYS A 4 28.32 -44.02 -14.02
C LYS A 4 27.56 -43.89 -12.70
N ILE A 5 28.16 -44.30 -11.60
CA ILE A 5 27.59 -44.21 -10.24
C ILE A 5 27.38 -42.75 -9.81
N ILE A 6 28.21 -41.81 -10.28
CA ILE A 6 28.10 -40.39 -9.96
C ILE A 6 27.22 -39.66 -10.98
N TYR A 7 27.37 -40.00 -12.25
CA TYR A 7 26.72 -39.31 -13.35
C TYR A 7 25.18 -39.43 -13.33
N PHE A 8 24.65 -40.65 -13.20
CA PHE A 8 23.19 -40.83 -13.25
C PHE A 8 22.42 -40.22 -12.07
N PRO A 9 22.86 -40.34 -10.81
CA PRO A 9 22.23 -39.58 -9.71
C PRO A 9 22.28 -38.08 -9.92
N LEU A 10 23.41 -37.53 -10.34
CA LEU A 10 23.57 -36.09 -10.57
C LEU A 10 22.64 -35.59 -11.68
N LEU A 11 22.56 -36.32 -12.80
CA LEU A 11 21.63 -36.03 -13.90
C LEU A 11 20.17 -36.09 -13.44
N SER A 12 19.81 -37.12 -12.66
CA SER A 12 18.45 -37.28 -12.14
C SER A 12 18.05 -36.15 -11.17
N ILE A 13 18.94 -35.79 -10.24
CA ILE A 13 18.70 -34.68 -9.28
C ILE A 13 18.54 -33.36 -10.02
N THR A 14 19.45 -33.06 -10.97
CA THR A 14 19.37 -31.79 -11.73
C THR A 14 18.13 -31.72 -12.59
N SER A 15 17.75 -32.84 -13.23
CA SER A 15 16.51 -32.91 -14.03
C SER A 15 15.27 -32.76 -13.16
N PHE A 16 15.23 -33.40 -11.99
CA PHE A 16 14.14 -33.25 -11.04
C PHE A 16 14.03 -31.82 -10.54
N LEU A 17 15.16 -31.22 -10.14
CA LEU A 17 15.22 -29.84 -9.64
C LEU A 17 14.74 -28.86 -10.72
N LEU A 18 15.12 -29.07 -11.98
CA LEU A 18 14.65 -28.24 -13.10
C LEU A 18 13.13 -28.34 -13.26
N LEU A 19 12.56 -29.56 -13.32
CA LEU A 19 11.11 -29.77 -13.44
C LEU A 19 10.37 -29.18 -12.25
N PHE A 20 10.89 -29.37 -11.04
CA PHE A 20 10.30 -28.83 -9.81
C PHE A 20 10.26 -27.28 -9.84
N THR A 21 11.40 -26.65 -10.15
CA THR A 21 11.49 -25.19 -10.29
C THR A 21 10.53 -24.66 -11.36
N ILE A 22 10.44 -25.34 -12.50
CA ILE A 22 9.50 -25.00 -13.57
C ILE A 22 8.05 -25.07 -13.09
N CYS A 23 7.66 -26.17 -12.41
CA CYS A 23 6.31 -26.33 -11.89
C CYS A 23 5.93 -25.23 -10.91
N LEU A 24 6.83 -24.88 -9.96
CA LEU A 24 6.60 -23.82 -9.00
C LEU A 24 6.47 -22.46 -9.68
N ASN A 25 7.40 -22.11 -10.57
CA ASN A 25 7.33 -20.82 -11.28
C ASN A 25 6.08 -20.72 -12.19
N ASN A 26 5.53 -21.85 -12.63
CA ASN A 26 4.30 -21.85 -13.43
C ASN A 26 3.05 -21.53 -12.61
N THR A 27 3.08 -21.72 -11.30
CA THR A 27 1.98 -21.36 -10.37
C THR A 27 2.17 -19.98 -9.76
N TYR A 28 3.37 -19.43 -9.81
CA TYR A 28 3.66 -18.09 -9.32
C TYR A 28 3.06 -17.02 -10.24
N SER A 29 2.36 -16.09 -9.65
CA SER A 29 1.77 -14.93 -10.32
C SER A 29 2.50 -13.67 -9.85
N PRO A 30 3.51 -13.18 -10.59
CA PRO A 30 4.33 -12.07 -10.14
C PRO A 30 3.52 -10.79 -9.96
N PHE A 31 4.08 -9.88 -9.18
CA PHE A 31 3.54 -8.53 -8.98
C PHE A 31 3.45 -7.79 -10.33
N ASN A 32 2.41 -6.97 -10.48
CA ASN A 32 2.18 -6.19 -11.69
C ASN A 32 1.61 -4.81 -11.31
N SER A 33 2.38 -3.75 -11.55
CA SER A 33 1.97 -2.36 -11.30
C SER A 33 0.69 -1.96 -12.05
N SER A 34 0.39 -2.58 -13.20
CA SER A 34 -0.89 -2.35 -13.89
C SER A 34 -2.11 -2.80 -13.07
N ASN A 35 -1.97 -3.83 -12.23
CA ASN A 35 -3.03 -4.23 -11.31
C ASN A 35 -3.17 -3.21 -10.17
N VAL A 36 -2.05 -2.63 -9.71
CA VAL A 36 -2.07 -1.54 -8.72
C VAL A 36 -2.84 -0.36 -9.28
N LEU A 37 -2.52 0.11 -10.50
CA LEU A 37 -3.26 1.19 -11.16
C LEU A 37 -4.75 0.87 -11.32
N SER A 38 -5.09 -0.36 -11.67
CA SER A 38 -6.49 -0.80 -11.79
C SER A 38 -7.23 -0.75 -10.46
N ASN A 39 -6.57 -1.10 -9.36
CA ASN A 39 -7.13 -1.00 -8.02
C ASN A 39 -7.24 0.46 -7.57
N ILE A 40 -6.23 1.32 -7.85
CA ILE A 40 -6.30 2.76 -7.57
C ILE A 40 -7.50 3.38 -8.29
N TYR A 41 -7.71 3.06 -9.57
CA TYR A 41 -8.87 3.53 -10.33
C TYR A 41 -10.21 3.19 -9.66
N VAL A 42 -10.32 1.99 -9.08
CA VAL A 42 -11.51 1.56 -8.34
C VAL A 42 -11.61 2.32 -7.02
N LEU A 43 -10.53 2.32 -6.21
CA LEU A 43 -10.56 2.88 -4.86
C LEU A 43 -10.69 4.41 -4.85
N SER A 44 -10.15 5.13 -5.84
CA SER A 44 -10.28 6.58 -5.97
C SER A 44 -11.48 7.03 -6.82
N SER A 45 -12.39 6.10 -7.18
CA SER A 45 -13.55 6.41 -8.01
C SER A 45 -14.60 7.26 -7.28
N ASP A 46 -15.37 8.04 -8.03
CA ASP A 46 -16.50 8.82 -7.52
C ASP A 46 -17.55 7.98 -6.79
N THR A 47 -17.66 6.69 -7.14
CA THR A 47 -18.57 5.74 -6.50
C THR A 47 -18.22 5.53 -5.02
N LEU A 48 -16.93 5.57 -4.67
CA LEU A 48 -16.45 5.45 -3.30
C LEU A 48 -16.29 6.80 -2.60
N ALA A 49 -16.67 7.90 -3.26
CA ALA A 49 -16.88 9.24 -2.70
C ALA A 49 -15.79 9.70 -1.72
N GLY A 50 -14.51 9.36 -1.99
CA GLY A 50 -13.38 9.73 -1.14
C GLY A 50 -13.30 8.97 0.19
N ARG A 51 -14.02 7.88 0.37
CA ARG A 51 -13.81 6.83 1.42
C ARG A 51 -13.73 7.33 2.86
N LEU A 52 -14.45 8.42 3.20
CA LEU A 52 -14.43 9.00 4.55
C LEU A 52 -14.76 7.96 5.61
N ALA A 53 -13.90 7.77 6.59
CA ALA A 53 -14.08 6.79 7.65
C ALA A 53 -15.46 6.94 8.34
N GLY A 54 -16.17 5.82 8.51
CA GLY A 54 -17.54 5.80 9.03
C GLY A 54 -18.65 6.07 8.02
N SER A 55 -18.32 6.36 6.74
CA SER A 55 -19.30 6.45 5.66
C SER A 55 -19.70 5.07 5.11
N THR A 56 -20.78 5.03 4.34
CA THR A 56 -21.20 3.83 3.60
C THR A 56 -20.14 3.43 2.57
N GLU A 57 -19.55 4.40 1.90
CA GLU A 57 -18.53 4.22 0.87
C GLU A 57 -17.21 3.68 1.45
N ASN A 58 -16.84 4.10 2.66
CA ASN A 58 -15.73 3.51 3.40
C ASN A 58 -16.00 2.04 3.75
N SER A 59 -17.21 1.73 4.20
CA SER A 59 -17.60 0.34 4.45
C SER A 59 -17.59 -0.51 3.17
N MET A 60 -18.05 0.03 2.03
CA MET A 60 -17.95 -0.62 0.71
C MET A 60 -16.48 -0.86 0.32
N THR A 61 -15.60 0.09 0.58
CA THR A 61 -14.16 -0.04 0.33
C THR A 61 -13.57 -1.19 1.14
N GLY A 62 -13.90 -1.28 2.44
CA GLY A 62 -13.49 -2.39 3.31
C GLY A 62 -13.95 -3.75 2.77
N GLU A 63 -15.19 -3.86 2.28
CA GLU A 63 -15.70 -5.10 1.66
C GLU A 63 -14.97 -5.44 0.34
N ILE A 64 -14.62 -4.45 -0.49
CA ILE A 64 -13.80 -4.68 -1.69
C ILE A 64 -12.44 -5.25 -1.31
N ILE A 65 -11.75 -4.65 -0.33
CA ILE A 65 -10.45 -5.10 0.15
C ILE A 65 -10.53 -6.51 0.73
N LYS A 66 -11.52 -6.78 1.57
CA LYS A 66 -11.78 -8.12 2.12
C LYS A 66 -11.93 -9.18 1.02
N ASN A 67 -12.75 -8.88 0.01
CA ASN A 67 -12.95 -9.80 -1.10
C ASN A 67 -11.65 -10.03 -1.89
N ARG A 68 -10.80 -9.02 -2.08
CA ARG A 68 -9.48 -9.17 -2.70
C ARG A 68 -8.56 -10.08 -1.89
N PHE A 69 -8.56 -9.99 -0.56
CA PHE A 69 -7.81 -10.91 0.30
C PHE A 69 -8.32 -12.34 0.19
N ILE A 70 -9.65 -12.53 0.18
CA ILE A 70 -10.27 -13.86 -0.03
C ILE A 70 -9.88 -14.43 -1.41
N ASP A 71 -10.02 -13.66 -2.47
CA ASP A 71 -9.69 -14.07 -3.84
C ASP A 71 -8.20 -14.41 -4.00
N SER A 72 -7.34 -13.74 -3.23
CA SER A 72 -5.91 -14.03 -3.15
C SER A 72 -5.58 -15.25 -2.29
N GLY A 73 -6.56 -15.87 -1.64
CA GLY A 73 -6.36 -17.06 -0.81
C GLY A 73 -5.76 -16.78 0.57
N LEU A 74 -5.82 -15.55 1.06
CA LEU A 74 -5.40 -15.24 2.43
C LEU A 74 -6.39 -15.85 3.43
N THR A 75 -5.88 -16.22 4.59
CA THR A 75 -6.70 -16.67 5.72
C THR A 75 -6.93 -15.54 6.73
N THR A 76 -7.78 -15.76 7.72
CA THR A 76 -7.95 -14.83 8.83
C THR A 76 -6.90 -15.05 9.92
N LEU A 77 -6.71 -14.05 10.76
CA LEU A 77 -5.71 -14.09 11.81
C LEU A 77 -5.93 -15.27 12.79
N ASN A 78 -7.18 -15.53 13.17
CA ASN A 78 -7.59 -16.56 14.12
C ASN A 78 -8.22 -17.79 13.47
N ASP A 79 -8.16 -17.93 12.15
CA ASP A 79 -8.81 -19.00 11.37
C ASP A 79 -10.35 -19.10 11.61
N ASP A 80 -10.98 -18.01 12.02
CA ASP A 80 -12.40 -17.90 12.34
C ASP A 80 -13.28 -17.39 11.17
N GLY A 81 -12.68 -17.09 10.05
CA GLY A 81 -13.34 -16.50 8.87
C GLY A 81 -13.61 -15.01 8.99
N ASN A 82 -13.20 -14.34 10.08
CA ASN A 82 -13.39 -12.91 10.29
C ASN A 82 -12.16 -12.11 9.87
N TYR A 83 -12.28 -11.36 8.78
CA TYR A 83 -11.25 -10.45 8.26
C TYR A 83 -11.30 -9.05 8.90
N SER A 84 -12.31 -8.75 9.73
CA SER A 84 -12.53 -7.39 10.25
C SER A 84 -12.08 -7.29 11.70
N GLN A 85 -11.21 -6.33 11.98
CA GLN A 85 -10.89 -5.91 13.34
C GLN A 85 -11.63 -4.58 13.61
N SER A 86 -12.75 -4.65 14.34
CA SER A 86 -13.63 -3.51 14.58
C SER A 86 -13.21 -2.69 15.79
N PHE A 87 -13.42 -1.38 15.72
CA PHE A 87 -13.25 -0.44 16.82
C PHE A 87 -14.25 0.72 16.72
N ASN A 88 -14.52 1.38 17.84
CA ASN A 88 -15.43 2.53 17.90
C ASN A 88 -14.63 3.83 17.81
N THR A 89 -15.17 4.79 17.08
CA THR A 89 -14.61 6.15 17.01
C THR A 89 -15.70 7.17 16.67
N ILE A 90 -15.39 8.44 16.90
CA ILE A 90 -16.21 9.56 16.45
C ILE A 90 -15.88 9.84 14.97
N CYS A 91 -16.92 9.96 14.15
CA CYS A 91 -16.80 10.24 12.72
C CYS A 91 -17.60 11.48 12.33
N PRO A 92 -17.08 12.31 11.41
CA PRO A 92 -17.87 13.39 10.82
C PRO A 92 -18.95 12.81 9.90
N VAL A 93 -20.16 13.35 10.00
CA VAL A 93 -21.32 12.94 9.22
C VAL A 93 -21.99 14.16 8.62
N THR A 94 -22.32 14.10 7.33
CA THR A 94 -23.09 15.18 6.67
C THR A 94 -24.51 15.23 7.21
N THR A 95 -25.03 16.44 7.38
CA THR A 95 -26.45 16.71 7.66
C THR A 95 -27.15 17.12 6.37
N ASN A 96 -28.49 16.94 6.31
CA ASN A 96 -29.29 17.39 5.17
C ASN A 96 -29.74 18.84 5.33
N THR A 97 -28.90 19.70 5.94
CA THR A 97 -29.19 21.10 6.21
C THR A 97 -28.38 21.99 5.29
N SER A 98 -28.93 23.14 4.91
CA SER A 98 -28.22 24.13 4.09
C SER A 98 -27.26 24.94 4.97
N PRO A 99 -25.97 25.06 4.61
CA PRO A 99 -25.02 25.91 5.31
C PRO A 99 -25.39 27.40 5.10
N TYR A 100 -25.14 28.21 6.13
CA TYR A 100 -25.28 29.66 6.03
C TYR A 100 -24.26 30.40 6.90
N LEU A 101 -23.94 31.61 6.51
CA LEU A 101 -23.27 32.63 7.32
C LEU A 101 -24.00 33.93 7.11
N LYS A 102 -24.65 34.43 8.15
CA LYS A 102 -25.54 35.61 8.11
C LYS A 102 -25.00 36.71 9.01
N ILE A 103 -25.16 37.96 8.54
CA ILE A 103 -24.94 39.18 9.29
C ILE A 103 -26.30 39.74 9.61
N GLU A 104 -26.63 39.90 10.89
CA GLU A 104 -27.95 40.27 11.39
C GLU A 104 -27.89 41.54 12.22
N SER A 105 -28.91 42.37 12.09
CA SER A 105 -29.10 43.59 12.90
C SER A 105 -30.54 43.65 13.38
N ASN A 106 -30.75 43.83 14.68
CA ASN A 106 -32.08 43.87 15.31
C ASN A 106 -33.01 42.71 14.94
N GLY A 107 -32.43 41.53 14.68
CA GLY A 107 -33.19 40.32 14.33
C GLY A 107 -33.55 40.21 12.83
N GLU A 108 -33.07 41.12 11.99
CA GLU A 108 -33.23 41.07 10.54
C GLU A 108 -31.90 40.75 9.85
N ILE A 109 -31.96 39.88 8.83
CA ILE A 109 -30.81 39.53 8.00
C ILE A 109 -30.46 40.73 7.09
N GLU A 110 -29.29 41.31 7.30
CA GLU A 110 -28.78 42.36 6.42
C GLU A 110 -28.00 41.81 5.24
N GLU A 111 -27.21 40.77 5.47
CA GLU A 111 -26.40 40.12 4.43
C GLU A 111 -26.27 38.64 4.72
N GLU A 112 -26.32 37.80 3.68
CA GLU A 112 -25.99 36.37 3.73
C GLU A 112 -24.78 36.11 2.82
N LEU A 113 -23.71 35.59 3.39
CA LEU A 113 -22.47 35.27 2.70
C LEU A 113 -22.61 33.94 1.96
N LYS A 114 -21.95 33.84 0.81
CA LYS A 114 -22.11 32.68 -0.08
C LYS A 114 -21.18 31.52 0.29
N TYR A 115 -21.78 30.38 0.58
CA TYR A 115 -21.04 29.12 0.85
C TYR A 115 -20.19 28.70 -0.36
N GLY A 116 -18.95 28.27 -0.10
CA GLY A 116 -17.95 27.89 -1.11
C GLY A 116 -17.26 29.07 -1.82
N VAL A 117 -17.66 30.31 -1.51
CA VAL A 117 -17.06 31.53 -2.07
C VAL A 117 -16.56 32.45 -0.95
N ASP A 118 -17.42 32.71 0.02
CA ASP A 118 -17.11 33.58 1.15
C ASP A 118 -16.72 32.80 2.38
N PHE A 119 -17.27 31.60 2.56
CA PHE A 119 -16.94 30.71 3.67
C PHE A 119 -17.12 29.23 3.31
N LYS A 120 -16.47 28.36 4.10
CA LYS A 120 -16.59 26.90 4.05
C LYS A 120 -16.13 26.30 5.38
N GLU A 121 -16.64 25.11 5.73
CA GLU A 121 -16.12 24.34 6.84
C GLU A 121 -14.71 23.79 6.57
N ASP A 122 -13.89 23.67 7.62
CA ASP A 122 -12.72 22.81 7.62
C ASP A 122 -13.02 21.53 8.40
N MET A 123 -12.49 20.37 7.97
CA MET A 123 -12.87 19.08 8.53
C MET A 123 -12.28 18.80 9.93
N ILE A 124 -11.46 19.69 10.48
CA ILE A 124 -10.75 19.43 11.74
C ILE A 124 -11.65 18.92 12.85
N ASN A 125 -12.87 19.50 12.99
CA ASN A 125 -13.80 19.11 14.04
C ASN A 125 -15.23 19.60 13.78
N PHE A 126 -16.25 18.89 14.32
CA PHE A 126 -17.66 19.19 14.15
C PHE A 126 -18.50 18.91 15.42
N LYS A 127 -17.94 19.18 16.62
CA LYS A 127 -18.65 19.01 17.91
C LYS A 127 -19.95 19.83 17.98
N ASN A 128 -19.92 21.02 17.39
CA ASN A 128 -21.11 21.83 17.14
C ASN A 128 -21.07 22.34 15.69
N ASN A 129 -22.25 22.58 15.13
CA ASN A 129 -22.40 23.02 13.74
C ASN A 129 -23.18 24.33 13.57
N THR A 130 -23.65 24.94 14.66
CA THR A 130 -24.42 26.19 14.63
C THR A 130 -23.91 27.11 15.73
N PHE A 131 -23.59 28.34 15.37
CA PHE A 131 -23.02 29.33 16.27
C PHE A 131 -23.66 30.68 15.99
N THR A 132 -24.02 31.41 17.07
CA THR A 132 -24.43 32.80 17.00
C THR A 132 -23.56 33.61 17.97
N PHE A 133 -22.98 34.71 17.48
CA PHE A 133 -22.09 35.53 18.28
C PHE A 133 -22.12 37.01 17.87
N SER A 134 -21.74 37.84 18.80
CA SER A 134 -21.70 39.30 18.67
C SER A 134 -20.47 39.87 19.36
N LYS A 135 -20.34 41.19 19.39
CA LYS A 135 -19.27 41.88 20.15
C LYS A 135 -19.37 41.69 21.67
N ALA A 136 -20.54 41.26 22.17
CA ALA A 136 -20.73 40.98 23.59
C ALA A 136 -20.03 39.69 24.03
N ASP A 137 -19.76 38.80 23.10
CA ASP A 137 -19.07 37.53 23.31
C ASP A 137 -17.54 37.73 23.35
N LYS A 138 -16.81 36.69 23.77
CA LYS A 138 -15.35 36.74 23.77
C LYS A 138 -14.83 36.49 22.35
N VAL A 139 -14.46 37.55 21.64
CA VAL A 139 -13.86 37.49 20.31
C VAL A 139 -12.43 38.01 20.38
N ASN A 140 -11.47 37.13 20.15
CA ASN A 140 -10.05 37.48 20.01
C ASN A 140 -9.71 37.51 18.51
N SER A 141 -9.60 38.70 17.94
CA SER A 141 -9.33 38.88 16.50
C SER A 141 -7.86 39.19 16.26
N TYR A 142 -7.30 38.51 15.25
CA TYR A 142 -5.93 38.64 14.77
C TYR A 142 -5.95 38.99 13.27
N LEU A 143 -4.78 39.09 12.63
CA LEU A 143 -4.67 39.55 11.24
C LEU A 143 -5.45 38.65 10.24
N ALA A 144 -5.40 37.33 10.43
CA ALA A 144 -5.96 36.36 9.49
C ALA A 144 -6.85 35.29 10.15
N TYR A 145 -7.16 35.41 11.43
CA TYR A 145 -8.04 34.53 12.16
C TYR A 145 -8.69 35.21 13.37
N MET A 146 -9.78 34.64 13.81
CA MET A 146 -10.41 35.02 15.09
C MET A 146 -10.85 33.78 15.87
N GLU A 147 -10.63 33.83 17.16
CA GLU A 147 -11.14 32.84 18.10
C GLU A 147 -12.40 33.38 18.76
N VAL A 148 -13.47 32.61 18.71
CA VAL A 148 -14.75 32.99 19.29
C VAL A 148 -15.12 32.03 20.38
N THR A 149 -15.60 32.58 21.53
CA THR A 149 -16.25 31.84 22.60
C THR A 149 -17.58 32.49 22.87
N CYS A 150 -18.67 31.80 22.60
CA CYS A 150 -20.04 32.24 22.79
C CYS A 150 -20.86 31.20 23.57
N SER A 151 -22.17 31.38 23.71
CA SER A 151 -23.07 30.43 24.38
C SER A 151 -23.10 29.06 23.68
N ASP A 152 -22.88 29.02 22.37
CA ASP A 152 -22.96 27.82 21.53
C ASP A 152 -21.63 27.04 21.50
N GLY A 153 -20.53 27.59 22.01
CA GLY A 153 -19.25 26.92 22.08
C GLY A 153 -18.06 27.76 21.72
N GLN A 154 -16.96 27.09 21.42
CA GLN A 154 -15.69 27.69 21.01
C GLN A 154 -15.32 27.27 19.59
N PHE A 155 -15.08 28.22 18.72
CA PHE A 155 -14.71 27.94 17.35
C PHE A 155 -13.68 28.92 16.79
N LEU A 156 -13.08 28.52 15.66
CA LEU A 156 -12.08 29.30 14.95
C LEU A 156 -12.62 29.70 13.58
N ILE A 157 -12.46 30.99 13.24
CA ILE A 157 -12.64 31.47 11.88
C ILE A 157 -11.26 31.88 11.36
N TYR A 158 -10.85 31.42 10.18
CA TYR A 158 -9.56 31.79 9.61
C TYR A 158 -9.61 31.99 8.10
N VAL A 159 -8.67 32.79 7.60
CA VAL A 159 -8.48 32.99 6.17
C VAL A 159 -7.42 32.01 5.67
N PRO A 160 -7.77 31.06 4.80
CA PRO A 160 -6.80 30.14 4.23
C PRO A 160 -5.86 30.87 3.27
N LYS A 161 -4.66 30.31 3.10
CA LYS A 161 -3.64 30.86 2.20
C LYS A 161 -4.25 31.06 0.79
N ASP A 162 -4.02 32.23 0.21
CA ASP A 162 -4.48 32.60 -1.14
C ASP A 162 -6.02 32.51 -1.34
N ASN A 163 -6.81 32.56 -0.26
CA ASN A 163 -8.26 32.29 -0.24
C ASN A 163 -8.63 30.91 -0.83
N ASN A 164 -7.75 29.93 -0.72
CA ASN A 164 -7.94 28.61 -1.31
C ASN A 164 -8.74 27.69 -0.36
N PHE A 165 -9.99 27.41 -0.70
CA PHE A 165 -10.88 26.50 0.02
C PHE A 165 -10.77 25.03 -0.44
N SER A 166 -9.82 24.68 -1.32
CA SER A 166 -9.70 23.32 -1.83
C SER A 166 -9.04 22.37 -0.84
N PHE A 167 -8.20 22.86 0.05
CA PHE A 167 -7.59 22.04 1.09
C PHE A 167 -8.62 21.63 2.15
N ARG A 168 -8.55 20.39 2.62
CA ARG A 168 -9.39 19.86 3.70
C ARG A 168 -8.49 19.19 4.72
N SER A 169 -8.58 19.60 5.98
CA SER A 169 -7.77 19.05 7.05
C SER A 169 -8.21 17.63 7.43
N SER A 170 -7.29 16.87 8.05
CA SER A 170 -7.64 15.66 8.80
C SER A 170 -8.57 15.97 9.97
N PHE A 171 -9.34 14.99 10.40
CA PHE A 171 -10.34 15.13 11.47
C PHE A 171 -9.74 14.73 12.84
N PHE A 172 -10.00 15.54 13.87
CA PHE A 172 -9.56 15.27 15.24
C PHE A 172 -10.70 15.50 16.22
N SER A 173 -11.34 14.45 16.70
CA SER A 173 -12.47 14.54 17.63
C SER A 173 -12.09 15.18 18.99
N ASP A 174 -10.84 15.16 19.39
CA ASP A 174 -10.30 15.76 20.61
C ASP A 174 -9.78 17.20 20.41
N PHE A 175 -9.92 17.77 19.20
CA PHE A 175 -9.49 19.15 18.95
C PHE A 175 -10.14 20.13 19.93
N ALA A 176 -9.38 21.14 20.35
CA ALA A 176 -9.80 22.06 21.43
C ALA A 176 -10.97 22.98 21.08
N LYS A 177 -11.29 23.14 19.81
CA LYS A 177 -12.42 23.96 19.34
C LYS A 177 -13.55 23.06 18.84
N ASP A 178 -14.77 23.55 18.86
CA ASP A 178 -15.97 22.80 18.49
C ASP A 178 -16.21 22.80 16.96
N ALA A 179 -15.63 23.77 16.25
CA ALA A 179 -15.59 23.84 14.78
C ALA A 179 -14.48 24.77 14.30
N VAL A 180 -14.12 24.60 13.02
CA VAL A 180 -13.18 25.48 12.31
C VAL A 180 -13.80 25.87 10.96
N ILE A 181 -13.81 27.18 10.70
CA ILE A 181 -14.48 27.77 9.53
C ILE A 181 -13.49 28.60 8.74
N MET A 182 -13.33 28.25 7.47
CA MET A 182 -12.57 29.04 6.51
C MET A 182 -13.41 30.18 5.99
N VAL A 183 -12.85 31.36 5.86
CA VAL A 183 -13.51 32.53 5.22
C VAL A 183 -12.56 33.22 4.25
N SER A 184 -13.12 33.86 3.20
CA SER A 184 -12.31 34.72 2.33
C SER A 184 -11.84 35.96 3.07
N ASN A 185 -10.79 36.62 2.57
CA ASN A 185 -10.35 37.94 3.10
C ASN A 185 -11.49 38.93 3.20
N SER A 186 -12.30 39.05 2.12
CA SER A 186 -13.45 39.95 2.07
C SER A 186 -14.50 39.60 3.12
N ALA A 187 -14.79 38.30 3.30
CA ALA A 187 -15.74 37.86 4.31
C ALA A 187 -15.22 38.12 5.73
N PHE A 188 -13.93 37.91 5.97
CA PHE A 188 -13.28 38.20 7.26
C PHE A 188 -13.38 39.67 7.64
N GLU A 189 -13.13 40.58 6.68
CA GLU A 189 -13.29 42.03 6.88
C GLU A 189 -14.75 42.41 7.15
N LYS A 190 -15.71 41.86 6.40
CA LYS A 190 -17.16 42.10 6.61
C LYS A 190 -17.60 41.63 8.03
N ILE A 191 -17.20 40.43 8.44
CA ILE A 191 -17.50 39.90 9.79
C ILE A 191 -16.91 40.84 10.85
N SER A 192 -15.65 41.23 10.71
CA SER A 192 -14.95 42.08 11.67
C SER A 192 -15.60 43.47 11.80
N ASN A 193 -15.96 44.09 10.67
CA ASN A 193 -16.65 45.39 10.64
C ASN A 193 -18.04 45.30 11.24
N SER A 194 -18.81 44.28 10.89
CA SER A 194 -20.15 44.06 11.40
C SER A 194 -20.18 43.86 12.92
N LEU A 195 -19.21 43.12 13.47
CA LEU A 195 -19.05 42.98 14.93
C LEU A 195 -18.74 44.33 15.60
N ASN A 196 -17.88 45.15 14.96
CA ASN A 196 -17.57 46.51 15.46
C ASN A 196 -18.79 47.41 15.44
N ASP A 197 -19.68 47.26 14.45
CA ASP A 197 -20.94 48.00 14.32
C ASP A 197 -22.04 47.43 15.26
N GLY A 198 -21.74 46.42 16.09
CA GLY A 198 -22.69 45.84 17.05
C GLY A 198 -23.70 44.87 16.46
N LYS A 199 -23.42 44.34 15.25
CA LYS A 199 -24.27 43.32 14.60
C LYS A 199 -23.96 41.93 15.14
N GLU A 200 -24.87 40.98 14.86
CA GLU A 200 -24.78 39.60 15.20
C GLU A 200 -24.38 38.77 13.97
N ILE A 201 -23.60 37.72 14.18
CA ILE A 201 -23.19 36.79 13.14
C ILE A 201 -23.72 35.40 13.50
N SER A 202 -24.46 34.79 12.57
CA SER A 202 -24.99 33.43 12.67
C SER A 202 -24.37 32.54 11.62
N ILE A 203 -23.81 31.40 12.04
CA ILE A 203 -23.13 30.41 11.17
C ILE A 203 -23.74 29.05 11.37
N HIS A 204 -23.97 28.34 10.26
CA HIS A 204 -24.31 26.91 10.27
C HIS A 204 -23.49 26.17 9.20
N ILE A 205 -22.91 25.02 9.58
CA ILE A 205 -22.17 24.13 8.69
C ILE A 205 -22.87 22.77 8.58
N PRO A 206 -22.84 22.08 7.42
CA PRO A 206 -23.66 20.89 7.16
C PRO A 206 -23.04 19.58 7.65
N PHE A 207 -22.33 19.59 8.77
CA PHE A 207 -21.67 18.43 9.38
C PHE A 207 -21.98 18.35 10.87
N LYS A 208 -21.89 17.14 11.41
CA LYS A 208 -21.94 16.83 12.85
C LYS A 208 -21.07 15.62 13.14
N GLU A 209 -20.85 15.34 14.41
CA GLU A 209 -20.17 14.13 14.88
C GLU A 209 -21.17 13.04 15.26
N GLU A 210 -20.80 11.78 14.94
CA GLU A 210 -21.51 10.59 15.41
C GLU A 210 -20.49 9.51 15.79
N GLU A 211 -20.78 8.77 16.87
CA GLU A 211 -20.03 7.56 17.18
C GLU A 211 -20.37 6.46 16.19
N LYS A 212 -19.33 5.83 15.60
CA LYS A 212 -19.45 4.74 14.62
C LYS A 212 -18.53 3.59 14.99
N THR A 213 -18.94 2.39 14.64
CA THR A 213 -18.06 1.22 14.61
C THR A 213 -17.51 1.08 13.20
N ILE A 214 -16.20 1.12 13.08
CA ILE A 214 -15.47 0.94 11.82
C ILE A 214 -14.46 -0.19 11.95
N SER A 215 -13.81 -0.61 10.88
CA SER A 215 -12.92 -1.78 10.91
C SER A 215 -11.65 -1.58 10.11
N ASN A 216 -10.55 -2.11 10.61
CA ASN A 216 -9.41 -2.53 9.81
C ASN A 216 -9.74 -3.87 9.12
N ILE A 217 -9.14 -4.15 7.97
CA ILE A 217 -9.30 -5.41 7.25
C ILE A 217 -7.98 -6.16 7.28
N VAL A 218 -7.99 -7.40 7.79
CA VAL A 218 -6.79 -8.18 8.07
C VAL A 218 -6.82 -9.50 7.31
N GLY A 219 -5.77 -9.77 6.54
CA GLY A 219 -5.55 -11.05 5.85
C GLY A 219 -4.16 -11.59 6.16
N VAL A 220 -3.99 -12.92 6.15
CA VAL A 220 -2.74 -13.58 6.55
C VAL A 220 -2.32 -14.64 5.55
N ILE A 221 -1.05 -14.64 5.17
CA ILE A 221 -0.36 -15.76 4.56
C ILE A 221 0.36 -16.52 5.69
N LYS A 222 -0.14 -17.69 6.05
CA LYS A 222 0.40 -18.49 7.17
C LYS A 222 1.79 -19.04 6.87
N GLY A 223 2.72 -18.80 7.78
CA GLY A 223 4.07 -19.32 7.75
C GLY A 223 4.18 -20.82 8.11
N SER A 224 5.36 -21.36 7.96
CA SER A 224 5.68 -22.74 8.34
C SER A 224 6.14 -22.86 9.79
N ASN A 225 6.58 -21.76 10.40
CA ASN A 225 7.08 -21.71 11.78
C ASN A 225 6.32 -20.64 12.59
N PRO A 226 5.29 -21.01 13.34
CA PRO A 226 4.47 -20.07 14.12
C PRO A 226 5.19 -19.47 15.34
N SER A 227 6.43 -19.90 15.64
CA SER A 227 7.24 -19.32 16.72
C SER A 227 8.05 -18.10 16.28
N LEU A 228 8.10 -17.80 14.97
CA LEU A 228 8.71 -16.59 14.45
C LEU A 228 7.71 -15.44 14.53
N ALA A 229 8.17 -14.27 14.96
CA ALA A 229 7.36 -13.06 14.93
C ALA A 229 6.89 -12.75 13.50
N PRO A 230 5.62 -12.34 13.30
CA PRO A 230 5.09 -12.03 11.98
C PRO A 230 5.81 -10.86 11.31
N PHE A 231 5.70 -10.80 9.98
CA PHE A 231 6.01 -9.61 9.19
C PHE A 231 4.70 -8.92 8.83
N VAL A 232 4.55 -7.65 9.17
CA VAL A 232 3.29 -6.93 9.02
C VAL A 232 3.41 -5.89 7.92
N LEU A 233 2.44 -5.87 7.02
CA LEU A 233 2.35 -4.94 5.90
C LEU A 233 1.05 -4.15 6.03
N THR A 234 1.13 -2.82 6.03
CA THR A 234 -0.01 -1.96 6.27
C THR A 234 -0.17 -0.88 5.21
N ALA A 235 -1.37 -0.39 5.02
CA ALA A 235 -1.72 0.83 4.31
C ALA A 235 -3.11 1.27 4.74
N HIS A 236 -3.37 2.56 4.91
CA HIS A 236 -4.74 3.00 5.16
C HIS A 236 -5.57 3.08 3.88
N TYR A 237 -6.88 2.90 4.02
CA TYR A 237 -7.81 2.92 2.88
C TYR A 237 -8.88 4.01 2.96
N ASP A 238 -8.98 4.71 4.09
CA ASP A 238 -9.83 5.88 4.25
C ASP A 238 -9.21 7.11 3.59
N HIS A 239 -10.00 8.15 3.39
CA HIS A 239 -9.57 9.49 3.01
C HIS A 239 -10.68 10.49 3.40
N LEU A 240 -10.66 11.70 2.83
CA LEU A 240 -11.40 12.84 3.35
C LEU A 240 -12.86 12.97 2.86
N GLY A 241 -13.34 12.07 2.00
CA GLY A 241 -14.74 12.05 1.59
C GLY A 241 -15.16 13.19 0.65
N LYS A 242 -16.36 13.73 0.90
CA LYS A 242 -16.89 14.92 0.19
C LYS A 242 -17.05 16.09 1.13
N ASP A 243 -16.79 17.31 0.61
CA ASP A 243 -17.11 18.54 1.32
C ASP A 243 -18.61 18.88 1.19
N GLY A 244 -19.04 19.95 1.87
CA GLY A 244 -20.43 20.40 1.82
C GLY A 244 -20.88 20.97 0.46
N LEU A 245 -19.95 21.19 -0.49
CA LEU A 245 -20.24 21.54 -1.88
C LEU A 245 -20.43 20.31 -2.76
N GLY A 246 -20.10 19.12 -2.26
CA GLY A 246 -20.11 17.87 -3.01
C GLY A 246 -18.84 17.59 -3.81
N ASN A 247 -17.76 18.36 -3.60
CA ASN A 247 -16.46 18.04 -4.21
C ASN A 247 -15.92 16.76 -3.58
N THR A 248 -15.52 15.80 -4.41
CA THR A 248 -14.90 14.54 -3.97
C THR A 248 -13.40 14.74 -3.77
N TYR A 249 -12.90 14.33 -2.62
CA TYR A 249 -11.47 14.17 -2.34
C TYR A 249 -11.12 12.74 -2.66
N SER A 250 -10.62 12.50 -3.87
CA SER A 250 -10.45 11.15 -4.43
C SER A 250 -9.35 10.36 -3.72
N GLY A 251 -8.29 11.04 -3.25
CA GLY A 251 -7.19 10.42 -2.54
C GLY A 251 -6.55 9.29 -3.36
N ALA A 252 -6.10 9.58 -4.58
CA ALA A 252 -5.49 8.58 -5.43
C ALA A 252 -4.07 8.24 -4.96
N LEU A 253 -3.27 9.28 -4.69
CA LEU A 253 -1.96 9.13 -4.06
C LEU A 253 -2.13 8.86 -2.57
N ASP A 254 -3.00 9.61 -1.89
CA ASP A 254 -3.30 9.54 -0.46
C ASP A 254 -4.68 8.90 -0.19
N ASN A 255 -4.83 7.60 0.09
CA ASN A 255 -3.84 6.57 0.00
C ASN A 255 -4.42 5.36 -0.74
N ALA A 256 -5.19 5.60 -1.84
CA ALA A 256 -5.58 4.51 -2.71
C ALA A 256 -4.33 3.80 -3.30
N SER A 257 -3.20 4.52 -3.44
CA SER A 257 -1.94 3.98 -3.95
C SER A 257 -1.37 2.90 -3.04
N GLY A 258 -1.17 3.20 -1.75
CA GLY A 258 -0.66 2.26 -0.76
C GLY A 258 -1.60 1.08 -0.53
N ALA A 259 -2.91 1.34 -0.41
CA ALA A 259 -3.91 0.28 -0.28
C ALA A 259 -3.91 -0.67 -1.50
N SER A 260 -3.82 -0.13 -2.72
CA SER A 260 -3.76 -0.92 -3.95
C SER A 260 -2.48 -1.73 -4.09
N PHE A 261 -1.35 -1.15 -3.67
CA PHE A 261 -0.06 -1.84 -3.61
C PHE A 261 -0.12 -3.03 -2.64
N LEU A 262 -0.68 -2.83 -1.45
CA LEU A 262 -0.90 -3.87 -0.44
C LEU A 262 -1.72 -5.03 -1.00
N LEU A 263 -2.79 -4.74 -1.75
CA LEU A 263 -3.64 -5.74 -2.40
C LEU A 263 -2.87 -6.56 -3.45
N GLU A 264 -2.12 -5.90 -4.33
CA GLU A 264 -1.35 -6.60 -5.37
C GLU A 264 -0.19 -7.39 -4.77
N LEU A 265 0.46 -6.86 -3.74
CA LEU A 265 1.52 -7.55 -3.01
C LEU A 265 0.97 -8.83 -2.34
N SER A 266 -0.21 -8.76 -1.71
CA SER A 266 -0.88 -9.91 -1.10
C SER A 266 -1.18 -11.01 -2.13
N ARG A 267 -1.68 -10.64 -3.31
CA ARG A 267 -1.95 -11.54 -4.43
C ARG A 267 -0.67 -12.21 -4.95
N SER A 268 0.39 -11.45 -5.12
CA SER A 268 1.66 -11.97 -5.62
C SER A 268 2.30 -12.92 -4.62
N LEU A 269 2.45 -12.50 -3.36
CA LEU A 269 3.10 -13.30 -2.31
C LEU A 269 2.33 -14.56 -1.96
N SER A 270 0.99 -14.58 -2.06
CA SER A 270 0.19 -15.79 -1.80
C SER A 270 0.52 -16.94 -2.77
N THR A 271 1.09 -16.64 -3.92
CA THR A 271 1.47 -17.62 -4.95
C THR A 271 2.98 -17.91 -5.00
N TYR A 272 3.81 -17.16 -4.23
CA TYR A 272 5.28 -17.30 -4.24
C TYR A 272 5.79 -18.52 -3.49
N GLY A 273 4.97 -19.16 -2.71
CA GLY A 273 5.33 -20.31 -1.87
C GLY A 273 5.10 -20.01 -0.40
N LYS A 274 5.33 -21.03 0.44
CA LYS A 274 5.05 -20.88 1.86
C LYS A 274 6.18 -20.13 2.57
N PRO A 275 5.90 -18.99 3.25
CA PRO A 275 6.90 -18.27 4.04
C PRO A 275 7.30 -19.06 5.31
N GLU A 276 8.39 -18.67 5.95
CA GLU A 276 8.81 -19.22 7.24
C GLU A 276 7.99 -18.64 8.41
N ARG A 277 7.68 -17.34 8.36
CA ARG A 277 6.84 -16.62 9.33
C ARG A 277 5.52 -16.19 8.72
N ASP A 278 4.52 -15.91 9.54
CA ASP A 278 3.28 -15.31 9.05
C ASP A 278 3.56 -13.95 8.40
N ILE A 279 2.91 -13.68 7.26
CA ILE A 279 2.87 -12.35 6.64
C ILE A 279 1.45 -11.83 6.82
N ILE A 280 1.29 -10.76 7.57
CA ILE A 280 0.00 -10.16 7.92
C ILE A 280 -0.19 -8.90 7.08
N PHE A 281 -1.29 -8.82 6.35
CA PHE A 281 -1.71 -7.66 5.56
C PHE A 281 -2.83 -6.96 6.28
N VAL A 282 -2.69 -5.66 6.54
CA VAL A 282 -3.66 -4.86 7.25
C VAL A 282 -4.01 -3.62 6.44
N ALA A 283 -5.23 -3.56 5.92
CA ALA A 283 -5.77 -2.32 5.42
C ALA A 283 -6.37 -1.55 6.61
N LEU A 284 -5.74 -0.46 6.96
CA LEU A 284 -6.05 0.38 8.12
C LEU A 284 -7.15 1.39 7.81
N ASN A 285 -7.91 1.78 8.81
CA ASN A 285 -9.01 2.74 8.68
C ASN A 285 -8.85 3.91 9.66
N ALA A 286 -9.37 5.06 9.32
CA ALA A 286 -9.28 6.26 10.14
C ALA A 286 -7.84 6.71 10.46
N GLU A 287 -6.94 6.60 9.48
CA GLU A 287 -5.63 7.26 9.51
C GLU A 287 -5.83 8.77 9.58
N GLU A 288 -6.70 9.30 8.72
CA GLU A 288 -7.09 10.71 8.62
C GLU A 288 -7.79 11.27 9.87
N PHE A 289 -8.04 10.42 10.86
CA PHE A 289 -8.61 10.82 12.15
C PHE A 289 -7.57 10.74 13.28
N GLY A 290 -6.28 10.76 12.93
CA GLY A 290 -5.17 10.71 13.87
C GLY A 290 -4.71 9.28 14.16
N LEU A 291 -4.52 8.47 13.10
CA LEU A 291 -3.90 7.14 13.16
C LEU A 291 -4.70 6.13 13.99
N LEU A 292 -6.04 6.26 14.03
CA LEU A 292 -6.87 5.48 14.97
C LEU A 292 -6.88 3.99 14.66
N GLY A 293 -6.88 3.62 13.36
CA GLY A 293 -6.85 2.23 12.93
C GLY A 293 -5.57 1.50 13.29
N SER A 294 -4.42 2.12 13.00
CA SER A 294 -3.12 1.55 13.35
C SER A 294 -2.92 1.46 14.86
N LYS A 295 -3.37 2.46 15.61
CA LYS A 295 -3.37 2.43 17.06
C LYS A 295 -4.23 1.29 17.60
N ALA A 296 -5.48 1.16 17.11
CA ALA A 296 -6.38 0.07 17.50
C ALA A 296 -5.81 -1.31 17.15
N PHE A 297 -5.11 -1.45 16.02
CA PHE A 297 -4.47 -2.70 15.64
C PHE A 297 -3.27 -3.02 16.51
N ALA A 298 -2.36 -2.07 16.71
CA ALA A 298 -1.12 -2.27 17.47
C ALA A 298 -1.38 -2.55 18.96
N GLU A 299 -2.42 -1.93 19.55
CA GLU A 299 -2.78 -2.10 20.95
C GLU A 299 -3.67 -3.32 21.23
N ALA A 300 -4.23 -3.96 20.20
CA ALA A 300 -5.24 -5.03 20.36
C ALA A 300 -4.68 -6.36 20.89
N ASN A 301 -3.36 -6.53 20.96
CA ASN A 301 -2.69 -7.77 21.41
C ASN A 301 -3.22 -9.04 20.72
N LEU A 302 -3.49 -8.97 19.41
CA LEU A 302 -4.02 -10.08 18.61
C LEU A 302 -3.00 -11.21 18.44
N PHE A 303 -1.72 -10.90 18.58
CA PHE A 303 -0.55 -11.79 18.57
C PHE A 303 0.62 -11.07 19.26
N ASP A 304 1.73 -11.78 19.48
CA ASP A 304 2.96 -11.14 20.00
C ASP A 304 3.60 -10.29 18.89
N ILE A 305 3.33 -8.99 18.93
CA ILE A 305 3.75 -8.04 17.91
C ILE A 305 5.13 -7.42 18.19
N GLN A 306 5.71 -7.61 19.39
CA GLN A 306 6.90 -6.85 19.83
C GLN A 306 8.14 -7.05 18.95
N ASP A 307 8.35 -8.29 18.48
CA ASP A 307 9.48 -8.64 17.62
C ASP A 307 9.12 -8.60 16.12
N SER A 308 7.94 -8.07 15.79
CA SER A 308 7.50 -7.93 14.40
C SER A 308 8.21 -6.76 13.72
N LYS A 309 8.43 -6.90 12.40
CA LYS A 309 8.79 -5.80 11.52
C LYS A 309 7.55 -5.33 10.78
N VAL A 310 7.36 -4.03 10.67
CA VAL A 310 6.19 -3.41 10.04
C VAL A 310 6.60 -2.52 8.89
N ILE A 311 6.08 -2.76 7.69
CA ILE A 311 6.18 -1.82 6.56
C ILE A 311 4.79 -1.25 6.30
N ASN A 312 4.70 0.08 6.34
CA ASN A 312 3.51 0.82 5.96
C ASN A 312 3.70 1.47 4.60
N PHE A 313 2.67 1.48 3.76
CA PHE A 313 2.68 2.09 2.44
C PHE A 313 1.73 3.28 2.45
N ASP A 314 2.27 4.47 2.22
CA ASP A 314 1.52 5.70 2.28
C ASP A 314 2.01 6.68 1.22
N MET A 315 1.14 7.09 0.31
CA MET A 315 1.45 8.01 -0.80
C MET A 315 2.61 7.52 -1.69
N ILE A 316 2.51 6.31 -2.24
CA ILE A 316 3.50 5.75 -3.17
C ILE A 316 3.06 5.91 -4.63
N GLY A 317 4.03 6.11 -5.55
CA GLY A 317 3.77 6.22 -7.00
C GLY A 317 3.90 7.62 -7.57
N SER A 318 4.66 8.53 -6.93
CA SER A 318 5.04 9.82 -7.52
C SER A 318 6.45 9.76 -8.09
N ALA A 319 6.60 10.01 -9.41
CA ALA A 319 7.89 9.94 -10.10
C ALA A 319 8.82 11.12 -9.79
N ASP A 320 8.28 12.26 -9.38
CA ASP A 320 9.04 13.49 -9.20
C ASP A 320 9.76 13.57 -7.84
N TYR A 321 9.54 12.58 -6.96
CA TYR A 321 10.06 12.56 -5.60
C TYR A 321 10.80 11.25 -5.31
N PRO A 322 11.91 11.29 -4.54
CA PRO A 322 12.58 10.07 -4.09
C PRO A 322 11.71 9.28 -3.12
N ILE A 323 12.04 8.01 -2.93
CA ILE A 323 11.45 7.22 -1.85
C ILE A 323 11.87 7.83 -0.52
N SER A 324 10.90 8.08 0.37
CA SER A 324 11.12 8.50 1.73
C SER A 324 10.80 7.35 2.68
N PHE A 325 11.75 7.00 3.53
CA PHE A 325 11.55 6.10 4.66
C PHE A 325 11.21 6.94 5.88
N MET A 326 9.96 6.84 6.36
CA MET A 326 9.54 7.54 7.58
C MET A 326 9.55 6.60 8.79
N GLN A 327 10.15 7.05 9.87
CA GLN A 327 10.06 6.47 11.21
C GLN A 327 9.61 7.50 12.22
N GLY A 328 9.02 7.07 13.33
CA GLY A 328 8.60 7.95 14.41
C GLY A 328 9.76 8.73 15.00
N SER A 329 9.48 9.94 15.48
CA SER A 329 10.46 10.87 16.05
C SER A 329 11.33 10.25 17.15
N LYS A 330 10.79 9.29 17.91
CA LYS A 330 11.51 8.52 18.93
C LYS A 330 12.61 7.61 18.36
N PHE A 331 12.48 7.17 17.12
CA PHE A 331 13.42 6.25 16.49
C PHE A 331 14.65 6.93 15.89
N LYS A 332 14.70 8.26 15.84
CA LYS A 332 15.82 9.01 15.26
C LYS A 332 17.21 8.63 15.80
N ASN A 333 17.28 8.21 17.06
CA ASN A 333 18.53 7.83 17.72
C ASN A 333 18.55 6.33 18.08
N THR A 334 17.66 5.51 17.52
CA THR A 334 17.62 4.07 17.73
C THR A 334 18.26 3.36 16.54
N ASN A 335 18.65 2.11 16.77
CA ASN A 335 19.18 1.26 15.71
C ASN A 335 18.04 0.37 15.16
N SER A 336 17.30 0.87 14.16
CA SER A 336 16.28 0.09 13.47
C SER A 336 16.94 -0.91 12.53
N GLU A 337 16.69 -2.20 12.75
CA GLU A 337 17.17 -3.26 11.86
C GLU A 337 16.48 -3.20 10.50
N LEU A 338 15.15 -2.94 10.50
CA LEU A 338 14.36 -2.83 9.28
C LEU A 338 14.84 -1.68 8.40
N LEU A 339 14.98 -0.46 8.98
CA LEU A 339 15.46 0.69 8.21
C LEU A 339 16.88 0.47 7.68
N THR A 340 17.75 -0.19 8.47
CA THR A 340 19.11 -0.51 8.03
C THR A 340 19.09 -1.45 6.84
N SER A 341 18.31 -2.52 6.90
CA SER A 341 18.15 -3.48 5.79
C SER A 341 17.60 -2.81 4.52
N LEU A 342 16.52 -2.00 4.65
CA LEU A 342 15.94 -1.27 3.52
C LEU A 342 16.93 -0.32 2.84
N LYS A 343 17.78 0.36 3.60
CA LYS A 343 18.85 1.21 3.07
C LYS A 343 19.91 0.40 2.32
N GLU A 344 20.31 -0.75 2.85
CA GLU A 344 21.26 -1.65 2.19
C GLU A 344 20.70 -2.18 0.86
N VAL A 345 19.41 -2.47 0.79
CA VAL A 345 18.72 -2.86 -0.45
C VAL A 345 18.73 -1.71 -1.45
N CYS A 346 18.40 -0.48 -1.03
CA CYS A 346 18.45 0.69 -1.90
C CYS A 346 19.86 0.95 -2.44
N ASP A 347 20.86 0.93 -1.57
CA ASP A 347 22.27 1.16 -1.93
C ASP A 347 22.77 0.10 -2.94
N SER A 348 22.38 -1.18 -2.75
CA SER A 348 22.73 -2.29 -3.64
C SER A 348 22.12 -2.13 -5.04
N ASN A 349 20.92 -1.57 -5.10
CA ASN A 349 20.17 -1.37 -6.34
C ASN A 349 20.35 0.03 -6.95
N ASN A 350 21.18 0.89 -6.36
CA ASN A 350 21.40 2.29 -6.74
C ASN A 350 20.11 3.11 -6.78
N VAL A 351 19.19 2.87 -5.84
CA VAL A 351 17.95 3.63 -5.69
C VAL A 351 18.16 4.76 -4.70
N SER A 352 17.79 5.98 -5.10
CA SER A 352 17.84 7.15 -4.23
C SER A 352 16.71 7.12 -3.20
N TYR A 353 17.03 7.46 -1.96
CA TYR A 353 16.06 7.55 -0.87
C TYR A 353 16.41 8.69 0.08
N GLU A 354 15.45 9.08 0.89
CA GLU A 354 15.63 9.96 2.05
C GLU A 354 15.07 9.31 3.31
N VAL A 355 15.47 9.79 4.47
CA VAL A 355 14.98 9.30 5.77
C VAL A 355 14.37 10.45 6.56
N LEU A 356 13.11 10.30 6.93
CA LEU A 356 12.34 11.26 7.71
C LEU A 356 12.04 10.69 9.10
N TYR A 357 12.03 11.55 10.12
CA TYR A 357 11.68 11.17 11.49
C TYR A 357 10.50 12.03 11.95
N GLU A 358 9.31 11.59 11.65
CA GLU A 358 8.06 12.28 11.97
C GLU A 358 6.94 11.26 12.26
N ASP A 359 5.94 11.66 13.04
CA ASP A 359 4.84 10.79 13.46
C ASP A 359 3.59 11.05 12.60
N SER A 360 3.76 11.20 11.27
CA SER A 360 2.76 11.69 10.32
C SER A 360 2.07 10.60 9.51
N SER A 361 2.27 9.31 9.84
CA SER A 361 1.59 8.17 9.20
C SER A 361 1.56 6.97 10.16
N ASP A 362 0.89 5.90 9.77
CA ASP A 362 0.54 4.72 10.59
C ASP A 362 1.72 4.00 11.25
N HIS A 363 2.95 4.11 10.72
CA HIS A 363 4.15 3.58 11.39
C HIS A 363 4.33 4.12 12.81
N ALA A 364 3.85 5.35 13.07
CA ALA A 364 4.02 6.01 14.36
C ALA A 364 3.31 5.25 15.49
N SER A 365 2.14 4.67 15.24
CA SER A 365 1.41 3.85 16.21
C SER A 365 2.23 2.66 16.69
N PHE A 366 2.95 1.99 15.80
CA PHE A 366 3.84 0.87 16.10
C PHE A 366 5.13 1.35 16.78
N ASN A 367 5.76 2.39 16.26
CA ASN A 367 6.97 2.98 16.85
C ASN A 367 6.72 3.49 18.27
N ASN A 368 5.52 3.98 18.58
CA ASN A 368 5.14 4.39 19.93
C ASN A 368 5.15 3.23 20.94
N LEU A 369 4.93 2.00 20.46
CA LEU A 369 5.04 0.76 21.23
C LEU A 369 6.43 0.11 21.14
N ASN A 370 7.43 0.81 20.57
CA ASN A 370 8.79 0.34 20.32
C ASN A 370 8.86 -0.87 19.34
N ILE A 371 7.90 -1.00 18.44
CA ILE A 371 7.92 -1.97 17.34
C ILE A 371 8.63 -1.33 16.16
N ASP A 372 9.53 -2.07 15.50
CA ASP A 372 10.30 -1.56 14.36
C ASP A 372 9.41 -1.43 13.12
N ALA A 373 9.01 -0.20 12.82
CA ALA A 373 8.10 0.14 11.73
C ALA A 373 8.67 1.26 10.86
N VAL A 374 8.48 1.15 9.54
CA VAL A 374 8.89 2.12 8.53
C VAL A 374 7.75 2.36 7.56
N SER A 375 7.40 3.62 7.27
CA SER A 375 6.55 3.97 6.13
C SER A 375 7.38 4.23 4.87
N PHE A 376 6.95 3.64 3.76
CA PHE A 376 7.34 4.05 2.42
C PHE A 376 6.43 5.16 1.95
N CYS A 377 7.00 6.26 1.51
CA CYS A 377 6.27 7.41 0.98
C CYS A 377 7.07 8.05 -0.18
N HIS A 378 6.37 8.67 -1.12
CA HIS A 378 6.96 9.71 -1.97
C HIS A 378 6.42 11.04 -1.44
N SER A 379 7.24 11.86 -0.80
CA SER A 379 6.80 13.07 -0.06
C SER A 379 6.19 14.16 -0.94
N ASP A 380 5.35 13.80 -1.91
CA ASP A 380 4.62 14.69 -2.81
C ASP A 380 3.39 15.29 -2.12
N LYS A 381 3.57 16.43 -1.48
CA LYS A 381 2.51 17.18 -0.79
C LYS A 381 1.81 18.22 -1.71
N THR A 382 2.02 18.18 -3.02
CA THR A 382 1.51 19.20 -3.93
C THR A 382 -0.01 19.16 -4.11
N ARG A 383 -0.63 17.97 -3.97
CA ARG A 383 -2.06 17.73 -4.15
C ARG A 383 -2.73 17.11 -2.95
N ILE A 384 -1.94 16.83 -1.90
CA ILE A 384 -2.45 16.20 -0.67
C ILE A 384 -3.68 16.96 -0.14
N HIS A 385 -4.69 16.22 0.26
CA HIS A 385 -5.90 16.76 0.87
C HIS A 385 -6.67 17.76 0.00
N THR A 386 -6.57 17.61 -1.32
CA THR A 386 -7.33 18.42 -2.31
C THR A 386 -8.05 17.54 -3.31
N PRO A 387 -9.11 18.04 -3.98
CA PRO A 387 -9.78 17.31 -5.06
C PRO A 387 -8.90 17.03 -6.28
N SER A 388 -7.70 17.59 -6.35
CA SER A 388 -6.74 17.38 -7.45
C SER A 388 -5.84 16.14 -7.24
N ASP A 389 -5.94 15.45 -6.11
CA ASP A 389 -5.28 14.14 -5.92
C ASP A 389 -6.04 13.06 -6.69
N THR A 390 -5.67 12.89 -7.97
CA THR A 390 -6.30 11.97 -8.92
C THR A 390 -5.30 10.98 -9.51
N ILE A 391 -5.79 9.90 -10.08
CA ILE A 391 -4.98 8.83 -10.68
C ILE A 391 -4.05 9.32 -11.80
N ASP A 392 -4.35 10.45 -12.44
CA ASP A 392 -3.59 10.99 -13.56
C ASP A 392 -2.12 11.33 -13.18
N TYR A 393 -1.83 11.44 -11.89
CA TYR A 393 -0.51 11.76 -11.35
C TYR A 393 0.23 10.55 -10.77
N ILE A 394 -0.32 9.35 -10.93
CA ILE A 394 0.32 8.13 -10.45
C ILE A 394 1.19 7.52 -11.55
N ASP A 395 2.44 7.23 -11.21
CA ASP A 395 3.44 6.64 -12.10
C ASP A 395 3.69 5.16 -11.75
N SER A 396 3.52 4.28 -12.74
CA SER A 396 3.73 2.84 -12.57
C SER A 396 5.20 2.46 -12.34
N ASP A 397 6.14 3.20 -12.94
CA ASP A 397 7.56 2.90 -12.80
C ASP A 397 8.04 3.24 -11.39
N ALA A 398 7.49 4.31 -10.78
CA ALA A 398 7.74 4.64 -9.39
C ALA A 398 7.19 3.55 -8.44
N ILE A 399 6.04 2.96 -8.76
CA ILE A 399 5.48 1.80 -8.03
C ILE A 399 6.40 0.58 -8.18
N ASP A 400 6.92 0.29 -9.37
CA ASP A 400 7.81 -0.84 -9.63
C ASP A 400 9.14 -0.69 -8.87
N VAL A 401 9.66 0.53 -8.72
CA VAL A 401 10.84 0.81 -7.89
C VAL A 401 10.58 0.48 -6.43
N VAL A 402 9.45 0.94 -5.84
CA VAL A 402 9.07 0.59 -4.47
C VAL A 402 8.94 -0.92 -4.32
N TYR A 403 8.26 -1.58 -5.27
CA TYR A 403 8.12 -3.04 -5.26
C TYR A 403 9.46 -3.76 -5.25
N SER A 404 10.43 -3.32 -6.02
CA SER A 404 11.75 -3.98 -6.10
C SER A 404 12.46 -4.05 -4.74
N ILE A 405 12.33 -2.99 -3.92
CA ILE A 405 12.94 -2.90 -2.59
C ILE A 405 12.15 -3.73 -1.58
N VAL A 406 10.83 -3.58 -1.60
CA VAL A 406 9.92 -4.30 -0.67
C VAL A 406 9.97 -5.80 -0.91
N ASP A 407 10.02 -6.24 -2.17
CA ASP A 407 10.11 -7.65 -2.57
C ASP A 407 11.40 -8.31 -2.06
N GLU A 408 12.53 -7.61 -2.16
CA GLU A 408 13.83 -8.09 -1.68
C GLU A 408 13.80 -8.22 -0.16
N GLU A 409 13.37 -7.20 0.59
CA GLU A 409 13.27 -7.23 2.06
C GLU A 409 12.33 -8.36 2.55
N ILE A 410 11.14 -8.48 1.95
CA ILE A 410 10.18 -9.53 2.36
C ILE A 410 10.74 -10.92 2.05
N LYS A 411 11.37 -11.11 0.89
CA LYS A 411 11.96 -12.41 0.52
C LYS A 411 13.10 -12.80 1.45
N ASP A 412 13.93 -11.85 1.84
CA ASP A 412 15.04 -12.09 2.77
C ASP A 412 14.54 -12.35 4.20
N SER A 413 13.55 -11.60 4.65
CA SER A 413 13.00 -11.70 6.00
C SER A 413 12.04 -12.88 6.21
N CYS A 414 11.32 -13.30 5.16
CA CYS A 414 10.18 -14.22 5.31
C CYS A 414 10.36 -15.57 4.63
N TYR A 415 11.32 -15.77 3.73
CA TYR A 415 11.43 -17.00 2.96
C TYR A 415 12.80 -17.66 3.09
N SER A 416 12.82 -19.00 3.14
CA SER A 416 14.06 -19.76 3.17
C SER A 416 14.92 -19.53 1.93
N ALA A 417 16.25 -19.70 2.08
CA ALA A 417 17.17 -19.61 0.95
C ALA A 417 16.82 -20.62 -0.17
N PHE A 418 16.25 -21.78 0.19
CA PHE A 418 15.80 -22.76 -0.80
C PHE A 418 14.58 -22.26 -1.58
N THR A 419 13.58 -21.68 -0.91
CA THR A 419 12.39 -21.09 -1.57
C THR A 419 12.83 -19.97 -2.53
N ARG A 420 13.67 -19.04 -2.09
CA ARG A 420 14.21 -17.98 -2.93
C ARG A 420 14.98 -18.53 -4.14
N PHE A 421 15.78 -19.57 -3.94
CA PHE A 421 16.51 -20.23 -5.01
C PHE A 421 15.57 -20.82 -6.08
N VAL A 422 14.55 -21.58 -5.70
CA VAL A 422 13.68 -22.26 -6.69
C VAL A 422 12.73 -21.33 -7.45
N TYR A 423 12.42 -20.15 -6.89
CA TYR A 423 11.60 -19.13 -7.57
C TYR A 423 12.44 -18.09 -8.35
N SER A 424 13.77 -18.15 -8.27
CA SER A 424 14.65 -17.21 -8.97
C SER A 424 14.82 -17.60 -10.44
N SER A 425 14.66 -16.62 -11.35
CA SER A 425 14.95 -16.78 -12.76
C SER A 425 16.43 -17.12 -13.04
N GLN A 426 17.34 -16.59 -12.22
CA GLN A 426 18.76 -16.92 -12.31
C GLN A 426 19.05 -18.37 -11.96
N SER A 427 18.37 -18.91 -10.94
CA SER A 427 18.52 -20.33 -10.59
C SER A 427 18.02 -21.25 -11.67
N LEU A 428 16.91 -20.91 -12.33
CA LEU A 428 16.43 -21.63 -13.49
C LEU A 428 17.47 -21.69 -14.60
N LEU A 429 18.15 -20.55 -14.87
CA LEU A 429 19.24 -20.47 -15.82
C LEU A 429 20.43 -21.37 -15.42
N TRP A 430 20.89 -21.29 -14.16
CA TRP A 430 22.02 -22.07 -13.69
C TRP A 430 21.75 -23.56 -13.67
N ILE A 431 20.54 -24.00 -13.24
CA ILE A 431 20.13 -25.40 -13.29
C ILE A 431 20.11 -25.90 -14.74
N SER A 432 19.61 -25.08 -15.68
CA SER A 432 19.59 -25.39 -17.10
C SER A 432 21.00 -25.55 -17.67
N ILE A 433 21.92 -24.62 -17.39
CA ILE A 433 23.32 -24.69 -17.80
C ILE A 433 23.98 -25.96 -17.24
N MET A 434 23.76 -26.25 -15.96
CA MET A 434 24.31 -27.46 -15.31
C MET A 434 23.79 -28.73 -15.99
N LEU A 435 22.52 -28.77 -16.32
CA LEU A 435 21.94 -29.90 -17.06
C LEU A 435 22.60 -30.09 -18.43
N VAL A 436 22.93 -29.01 -19.13
CA VAL A 436 23.70 -29.03 -20.40
C VAL A 436 25.06 -29.67 -20.24
N ILE A 437 25.79 -29.13 -19.26
CA ILE A 437 27.16 -29.62 -18.99
C ILE A 437 27.13 -31.12 -18.70
N LEU A 438 26.14 -31.56 -17.91
CA LEU A 438 25.96 -32.98 -17.61
C LEU A 438 25.65 -33.82 -18.85
N ILE A 439 24.76 -33.34 -19.71
CA ILE A 439 24.43 -34.01 -20.96
C ILE A 439 25.65 -34.09 -21.88
N ALA A 440 26.36 -32.96 -22.05
CA ALA A 440 27.57 -32.92 -22.84
C ALA A 440 28.64 -33.88 -22.30
N TRP A 441 28.84 -33.91 -20.98
CA TRP A 441 29.75 -34.85 -20.33
C TRP A 441 29.37 -36.29 -20.65
N GLY A 442 28.10 -36.68 -20.51
CA GLY A 442 27.62 -38.01 -20.84
C GLY A 442 27.85 -38.43 -22.31
N LEU A 443 27.71 -37.47 -23.23
CA LEU A 443 27.84 -37.72 -24.66
C LEU A 443 29.32 -37.79 -25.15
N PHE A 444 30.17 -36.95 -24.57
CA PHE A 444 31.58 -36.82 -25.06
C PHE A 444 32.59 -37.61 -24.23
N ASP A 445 32.20 -38.22 -23.08
CA ASP A 445 33.15 -38.99 -22.29
C ASP A 445 33.59 -40.26 -23.01
N LYS A 446 34.90 -40.44 -23.10
CA LYS A 446 35.55 -41.60 -23.76
C LYS A 446 35.14 -42.94 -23.13
N SER A 447 34.59 -42.96 -21.92
CA SER A 447 34.12 -44.20 -21.25
C SER A 447 32.77 -44.71 -21.77
N LYS A 448 32.22 -44.11 -22.82
CA LYS A 448 30.93 -44.46 -23.41
C LYS A 448 29.84 -44.59 -22.34
N ILE A 449 29.62 -43.53 -21.55
CA ILE A 449 28.60 -43.50 -20.51
C ILE A 449 27.21 -43.69 -21.14
N ILE A 450 26.97 -43.09 -22.32
CA ILE A 450 25.75 -43.22 -23.12
C ILE A 450 26.08 -43.89 -24.45
N THR A 451 25.81 -45.19 -24.60
CA THR A 451 26.14 -45.96 -25.82
C THR A 451 24.90 -46.59 -26.46
N ASP A 452 23.72 -46.34 -26.00
CA ASP A 452 22.51 -47.08 -26.33
C ASP A 452 21.46 -46.18 -27.03
N LYS A 453 20.72 -46.71 -28.02
CA LYS A 453 19.60 -46.04 -28.71
C LYS A 453 18.55 -45.50 -27.74
N LYS A 454 18.33 -46.16 -26.60
CA LYS A 454 17.40 -45.74 -25.57
C LYS A 454 17.87 -44.45 -24.87
N GLY A 455 19.20 -44.31 -24.64
CA GLY A 455 19.78 -43.08 -24.09
C GLY A 455 19.61 -41.89 -25.01
N SER A 456 19.80 -42.04 -26.32
CA SER A 456 19.59 -40.98 -27.31
C SER A 456 18.12 -40.53 -27.40
N ILE A 457 17.16 -41.43 -27.27
CA ILE A 457 15.74 -41.13 -27.22
C ILE A 457 15.38 -40.38 -25.92
N PHE A 458 15.91 -40.81 -24.79
CA PHE A 458 15.68 -40.15 -23.50
C PHE A 458 16.18 -38.67 -23.54
N PHE A 459 17.35 -38.42 -24.09
CA PHE A 459 17.88 -37.05 -24.25
C PHE A 459 17.07 -36.21 -25.23
N ALA A 460 16.53 -36.80 -26.30
CA ALA A 460 15.63 -36.10 -27.23
C ALA A 460 14.32 -35.72 -26.55
N ILE A 461 13.80 -36.55 -25.64
CA ILE A 461 12.60 -36.26 -24.87
C ILE A 461 12.88 -35.12 -23.87
N ILE A 462 14.01 -35.14 -23.15
CA ILE A 462 14.38 -34.04 -22.24
C ILE A 462 14.53 -32.72 -23.01
N ALA A 463 15.16 -32.75 -24.18
CA ALA A 463 15.26 -31.58 -25.06
C ALA A 463 13.90 -31.05 -25.50
N LEU A 464 12.99 -31.92 -25.88
CA LEU A 464 11.64 -31.55 -26.28
C LEU A 464 10.85 -30.94 -25.11
N ILE A 465 10.95 -31.52 -23.93
CA ILE A 465 10.33 -30.98 -22.71
C ILE A 465 10.90 -29.57 -22.41
N SER A 466 12.22 -29.39 -22.51
CA SER A 466 12.86 -28.08 -22.30
C SER A 466 12.35 -27.03 -23.30
N ILE A 467 12.17 -27.40 -24.57
CA ILE A 467 11.63 -26.49 -25.61
C ILE A 467 10.17 -26.12 -25.31
N ILE A 468 9.32 -27.10 -25.00
CA ILE A 468 7.89 -26.87 -24.69
C ILE A 468 7.79 -25.94 -23.48
N THR A 469 8.58 -26.18 -22.45
CA THR A 469 8.59 -25.37 -21.24
C THR A 469 9.04 -23.94 -21.52
N SER A 470 10.05 -23.76 -22.37
CA SER A 470 10.49 -22.43 -22.80
C SER A 470 9.41 -21.65 -23.53
N CYS A 471 8.64 -22.32 -24.38
CA CYS A 471 7.51 -21.71 -25.08
C CYS A 471 6.39 -21.28 -24.09
N ILE A 472 6.17 -22.04 -23.03
CA ILE A 472 5.19 -21.69 -21.98
C ILE A 472 5.68 -20.45 -21.18
N PHE A 473 6.95 -20.39 -20.84
CA PHE A 473 7.52 -19.22 -20.18
C PHE A 473 7.50 -17.96 -21.05
N TYR A 474 7.70 -18.12 -22.36
CA TYR A 474 7.53 -17.01 -23.32
C TYR A 474 6.13 -16.44 -23.29
N ALA A 475 5.14 -17.28 -23.34
CA ALA A 475 3.74 -16.86 -23.31
C ALA A 475 3.36 -16.11 -22.00
N LYS A 476 4.17 -16.26 -20.95
CA LYS A 476 3.98 -15.59 -19.64
C LYS A 476 4.86 -14.34 -19.44
N GLY A 477 5.57 -13.88 -20.48
CA GLY A 477 6.36 -12.61 -20.42
C GLY A 477 7.81 -12.75 -19.90
N TYR A 478 8.29 -13.96 -19.64
CA TYR A 478 9.68 -14.19 -19.19
C TYR A 478 10.68 -14.24 -20.35
N SER A 479 11.04 -13.08 -20.90
CA SER A 479 11.82 -13.00 -22.17
C SER A 479 13.25 -13.53 -22.13
N ASN A 480 13.98 -13.39 -21.04
CA ASN A 480 15.42 -13.69 -21.00
C ASN A 480 15.77 -15.18 -20.86
N SER A 481 14.91 -15.99 -20.25
CA SER A 481 15.13 -17.44 -20.11
C SER A 481 14.93 -18.24 -21.41
N ILE A 482 14.22 -17.65 -22.38
CA ILE A 482 13.78 -18.29 -23.65
C ILE A 482 14.93 -18.50 -24.58
N ILE A 483 15.76 -17.48 -24.81
CA ILE A 483 16.84 -17.53 -25.78
C ILE A 483 17.83 -18.63 -25.38
N VAL A 484 18.14 -18.75 -24.09
CA VAL A 484 19.07 -19.76 -23.57
C VAL A 484 18.48 -21.16 -23.71
N THR A 485 17.18 -21.37 -23.40
CA THR A 485 16.56 -22.69 -23.46
C THR A 485 16.30 -23.14 -24.90
N LEU A 486 16.02 -22.21 -25.84
CA LEU A 486 15.89 -22.52 -27.27
C LEU A 486 17.23 -22.88 -27.92
N ILE A 487 18.28 -22.08 -27.69
CA ILE A 487 19.66 -22.40 -28.17
C ILE A 487 20.06 -23.78 -27.69
N PHE A 488 19.61 -24.14 -26.53
CA PHE A 488 19.93 -25.34 -25.81
C PHE A 488 19.18 -26.56 -26.34
N GLY A 489 17.88 -26.50 -26.50
CA GLY A 489 17.09 -27.55 -27.09
C GLY A 489 17.55 -27.87 -28.51
N PHE A 490 17.86 -26.86 -29.33
CA PHE A 490 18.43 -27.02 -30.67
C PHE A 490 19.79 -27.70 -30.64
N SER A 491 20.67 -27.36 -29.70
CA SER A 491 22.00 -27.99 -29.58
C SER A 491 21.92 -29.48 -29.25
N ILE A 492 20.97 -29.86 -28.39
CA ILE A 492 20.75 -31.28 -28.02
C ILE A 492 20.17 -32.06 -29.20
N ILE A 493 19.23 -31.50 -29.97
CA ILE A 493 18.66 -32.14 -31.17
C ILE A 493 19.75 -32.36 -32.19
N ILE A 494 20.62 -31.38 -32.48
CA ILE A 494 21.72 -31.52 -33.44
C ILE A 494 22.70 -32.62 -33.01
N ILE A 495 23.03 -32.67 -31.69
CA ILE A 495 23.93 -33.68 -31.14
C ILE A 495 23.30 -35.08 -31.21
N SER A 496 22.01 -35.21 -30.91
CA SER A 496 21.26 -36.46 -31.01
C SER A 496 21.18 -36.99 -32.45
N ILE A 497 20.94 -36.11 -33.44
CA ILE A 497 20.90 -36.47 -34.86
C ILE A 497 22.30 -36.91 -35.33
N LYS A 498 23.38 -36.23 -34.90
CA LYS A 498 24.75 -36.56 -35.26
C LYS A 498 25.19 -37.93 -34.73
N ASN A 499 24.78 -38.25 -33.47
CA ASN A 499 25.05 -39.56 -32.88
C ASN A 499 24.22 -40.66 -33.52
N PHE A 500 22.94 -40.39 -33.93
CA PHE A 500 22.10 -41.35 -34.62
C PHE A 500 22.71 -41.76 -36.00
N LYS A 501 23.31 -40.81 -36.75
CA LYS A 501 24.02 -41.08 -38.00
C LYS A 501 25.33 -41.86 -37.84
N LEU A 502 26.02 -41.75 -36.67
CA LEU A 502 27.22 -42.52 -36.33
C LEU A 502 26.94 -43.98 -35.92
N ILE A 503 25.68 -44.28 -35.53
CA ILE A 503 25.22 -45.63 -35.12
C ILE A 503 24.60 -46.37 -36.31
N SER A 504 24.18 -45.63 -37.37
CA SER A 504 23.59 -46.18 -38.58
C SER A 504 24.61 -46.51 -39.71
N LYS A 505 25.88 -46.25 -39.48
CA LYS A 505 27.04 -46.73 -40.23
C LYS A 505 27.77 -47.78 -39.40
#